data_5c1af135e025c8a0d1607c7a8df5ed13
#
_entry.id   5c1af135e025c8a0d1607c7a8df5ed13
#
_cell.length_a   1.000
_cell.length_b   1.000
_cell.length_c   1.000
_cell.angle_alpha   90.00
_cell.angle_beta   90.00
_cell.angle_gamma   90.00
#
_symmetry.space_group_name_H-M   'P 1'
#
loop_
_entity.id
_entity.type
_entity.pdbx_description
1 polymer ?
#
loop_
_entity_poly.entity_id
_entity_poly.type
_entity_poly.pdbx_seq_one_letter_code
_entity_poly.pdbx_strand_id
1 'polypeptide(L)'
;MAARPYLRGFTLVELIMVIVIMGVIGAIVAVFMKSPVDAYFDTARRVALTDLADTATRRMARDIRSALPNSIRNPTSQCIEFIPTKTGGRYRAETDSSGLGDVLDFSTADTSFDVFGNLGALPTAQQVAAGDLVAIYNLGMTGSDAYNLDNVSAVTSVTAGSPTSSISIVAKKFPLASGSNRFHIVPNSEKVVSYVCSGGNLYRNANYGYGSSCPTPTAGTTPLLASNVATCNFIYNGSDLQRNALVQLALTFSNAGESVSLYQEVHVNNSP
;
A
#
# COMPACT_ATOMS: atom_id res chain seq x y z
N MET A 1 -44.02 15.70 -77.30
CA MET A 1 -44.68 14.59 -76.59
C MET A 1 -43.63 13.91 -75.69
N ALA A 2 -43.68 14.12 -74.40
CA ALA A 2 -42.74 13.50 -73.43
C ALA A 2 -43.32 12.15 -72.99
N ALA A 3 -42.60 11.08 -73.28
CA ALA A 3 -42.99 9.74 -72.86
C ALA A 3 -42.91 9.65 -71.30
N ARG A 4 -44.02 9.32 -70.65
CA ARG A 4 -44.06 9.03 -69.19
C ARG A 4 -43.36 7.70 -68.95
N PRO A 5 -42.42 7.64 -68.00
CA PRO A 5 -41.83 6.38 -67.63
C PRO A 5 -42.89 5.50 -66.91
N TYR A 6 -43.03 4.26 -67.35
CA TYR A 6 -43.84 3.24 -66.70
C TYR A 6 -43.20 2.84 -65.44
N LEU A 7 -43.79 3.20 -64.29
CA LEU A 7 -43.43 2.68 -62.98
C LEU A 7 -43.85 1.19 -62.90
N ARG A 8 -42.91 0.27 -63.00
CA ARG A 8 -43.13 -1.15 -62.73
C ARG A 8 -43.38 -1.35 -61.24
N GLY A 9 -44.55 -1.84 -60.86
CA GLY A 9 -44.85 -2.22 -59.48
C GLY A 9 -44.14 -3.51 -59.09
N PHE A 10 -43.82 -3.65 -57.87
CA PHE A 10 -43.23 -4.89 -57.28
C PHE A 10 -44.25 -6.04 -57.38
N THR A 11 -43.75 -7.22 -57.71
CA THR A 11 -44.57 -8.44 -57.68
C THR A 11 -44.62 -9.01 -56.24
N LEU A 12 -45.71 -9.70 -55.92
CA LEU A 12 -45.86 -10.31 -54.57
C LEU A 12 -44.73 -11.31 -54.29
N VAL A 13 -44.25 -12.03 -55.27
CA VAL A 13 -43.16 -12.99 -55.25
C VAL A 13 -41.81 -12.28 -54.86
N GLU A 14 -41.56 -11.14 -55.45
CA GLU A 14 -40.36 -10.34 -55.20
C GLU A 14 -40.33 -9.80 -53.78
N LEU A 15 -41.49 -9.38 -53.26
CA LEU A 15 -41.62 -8.98 -51.84
C LEU A 15 -41.35 -10.13 -50.88
N ILE A 16 -41.91 -11.34 -51.17
CA ILE A 16 -41.68 -12.52 -50.32
C ILE A 16 -40.19 -12.92 -50.34
N MET A 17 -39.57 -12.93 -51.54
CA MET A 17 -38.12 -13.23 -51.64
C MET A 17 -37.27 -12.28 -50.82
N VAL A 18 -37.54 -10.98 -50.87
CA VAL A 18 -36.78 -9.98 -50.11
C VAL A 18 -36.94 -10.20 -48.63
N ILE A 19 -38.15 -10.45 -48.13
CA ILE A 19 -38.38 -10.68 -46.69
C ILE A 19 -37.65 -11.98 -46.23
N VAL A 20 -37.69 -13.05 -47.00
CA VAL A 20 -37.00 -14.30 -46.67
C VAL A 20 -35.50 -14.11 -46.68
N ILE A 21 -34.93 -13.47 -47.69
CA ILE A 21 -33.48 -13.19 -47.78
C ILE A 21 -33.04 -12.29 -46.64
N MET A 22 -33.76 -11.22 -46.34
CA MET A 22 -33.48 -10.30 -45.23
C MET A 22 -33.57 -11.03 -43.88
N GLY A 23 -34.55 -11.92 -43.69
CA GLY A 23 -34.70 -12.73 -42.51
C GLY A 23 -33.53 -13.70 -42.31
N VAL A 24 -33.07 -14.37 -43.34
CA VAL A 24 -31.93 -15.29 -43.31
C VAL A 24 -30.62 -14.52 -43.04
N ILE A 25 -30.38 -13.42 -43.76
CA ILE A 25 -29.19 -12.57 -43.54
C ILE A 25 -29.20 -12.00 -42.13
N GLY A 26 -30.33 -11.49 -41.65
CA GLY A 26 -30.47 -10.96 -40.29
C GLY A 26 -30.17 -12.01 -39.23
N ALA A 27 -30.65 -13.23 -39.37
CA ALA A 27 -30.36 -14.34 -38.46
C ALA A 27 -28.85 -14.70 -38.45
N ILE A 28 -28.24 -14.77 -39.65
CA ILE A 28 -26.78 -15.04 -39.74
C ILE A 28 -25.96 -13.93 -39.08
N VAL A 29 -26.26 -12.67 -39.36
CA VAL A 29 -25.55 -11.52 -38.77
C VAL A 29 -25.69 -11.51 -37.25
N ALA A 30 -26.90 -11.76 -36.72
CA ALA A 30 -27.13 -11.81 -35.26
C ALA A 30 -26.29 -12.87 -34.56
N VAL A 31 -26.18 -14.06 -35.16
CA VAL A 31 -25.35 -15.15 -34.60
C VAL A 31 -23.85 -14.85 -34.71
N PHE A 32 -23.39 -14.37 -35.87
CA PHE A 32 -21.96 -14.10 -36.08
C PHE A 32 -21.46 -12.88 -35.32
N MET A 33 -22.28 -11.86 -35.09
CA MET A 33 -21.88 -10.65 -34.35
C MET A 33 -21.78 -10.84 -32.85
N LYS A 34 -22.48 -11.82 -32.28
CA LYS A 34 -22.50 -12.04 -30.83
C LYS A 34 -21.12 -12.43 -30.30
N SER A 35 -20.46 -13.41 -30.90
CA SER A 35 -19.17 -13.91 -30.45
C SER A 35 -18.05 -12.86 -30.42
N PRO A 36 -17.79 -12.05 -31.46
CA PRO A 36 -16.76 -11.02 -31.38
C PRO A 36 -17.09 -9.89 -30.40
N VAL A 37 -18.38 -9.56 -30.21
CA VAL A 37 -18.82 -8.55 -29.26
C VAL A 37 -18.56 -9.05 -27.82
N ASP A 38 -18.94 -10.28 -27.49
CA ASP A 38 -18.68 -10.90 -26.19
C ASP A 38 -17.17 -10.95 -25.93
N ALA A 39 -16.37 -11.40 -26.89
CA ALA A 39 -14.91 -11.47 -26.77
C ALA A 39 -14.25 -10.08 -26.55
N TYR A 40 -14.81 -9.03 -27.15
CA TYR A 40 -14.36 -7.66 -26.92
C TYR A 40 -14.60 -7.23 -25.44
N PHE A 41 -15.81 -7.49 -24.92
CA PHE A 41 -16.13 -7.17 -23.52
C PHE A 41 -15.33 -8.00 -22.53
N ASP A 42 -15.09 -9.28 -22.81
CA ASP A 42 -14.25 -10.15 -21.97
C ASP A 42 -12.81 -9.62 -21.92
N THR A 43 -12.25 -9.25 -23.06
CA THR A 43 -10.91 -8.64 -23.15
C THR A 43 -10.85 -7.32 -22.37
N ALA A 44 -11.85 -6.45 -22.55
CA ALA A 44 -11.90 -5.17 -21.85
C ALA A 44 -12.00 -5.36 -20.31
N ARG A 45 -12.80 -6.33 -19.84
CA ARG A 45 -12.89 -6.70 -18.43
C ARG A 45 -11.56 -7.20 -17.88
N ARG A 46 -10.87 -8.08 -18.62
CA ARG A 46 -9.55 -8.61 -18.21
C ARG A 46 -8.52 -7.51 -18.09
N VAL A 47 -8.46 -6.56 -19.03
CA VAL A 47 -7.57 -5.40 -18.96
C VAL A 47 -7.88 -4.56 -17.71
N ALA A 48 -9.15 -4.24 -17.47
CA ALA A 48 -9.55 -3.45 -16.29
C ALA A 48 -9.20 -4.16 -14.97
N LEU A 49 -9.39 -5.49 -14.88
CA LEU A 49 -8.98 -6.26 -13.70
C LEU A 49 -7.46 -6.28 -13.52
N THR A 50 -6.70 -6.35 -14.61
CA THR A 50 -5.23 -6.33 -14.56
C THR A 50 -4.72 -4.99 -14.06
N ASP A 51 -5.25 -3.87 -14.55
CA ASP A 51 -4.88 -2.53 -14.13
C ASP A 51 -5.20 -2.28 -12.65
N LEU A 52 -6.39 -2.73 -12.21
CA LEU A 52 -6.81 -2.64 -10.81
C LEU A 52 -5.85 -3.44 -9.90
N ALA A 53 -5.56 -4.67 -10.29
CA ALA A 53 -4.70 -5.59 -9.56
C ALA A 53 -3.25 -5.06 -9.47
N ASP A 54 -2.68 -4.59 -10.58
CA ASP A 54 -1.33 -4.04 -10.64
C ASP A 54 -1.21 -2.77 -9.79
N THR A 55 -2.18 -1.85 -9.90
CA THR A 55 -2.21 -0.62 -9.10
C THR A 55 -2.27 -0.92 -7.61
N ALA A 56 -3.15 -1.83 -7.18
CA ALA A 56 -3.30 -2.23 -5.78
C ALA A 56 -2.01 -2.86 -5.25
N THR A 57 -1.46 -3.81 -6.00
CA THR A 57 -0.26 -4.57 -5.59
C THR A 57 0.98 -3.68 -5.53
N ARG A 58 1.16 -2.77 -6.49
CA ARG A 58 2.27 -1.79 -6.48
C ARG A 58 2.18 -0.82 -5.30
N ARG A 59 0.97 -0.40 -4.93
CA ARG A 59 0.78 0.45 -3.76
C ARG A 59 1.14 -0.31 -2.49
N MET A 60 0.61 -1.51 -2.31
CA MET A 60 0.96 -2.37 -1.17
C MET A 60 2.46 -2.59 -1.06
N ALA A 61 3.12 -2.95 -2.16
CA ALA A 61 4.56 -3.19 -2.18
C ALA A 61 5.37 -1.94 -1.79
N ARG A 62 4.94 -0.75 -2.18
CA ARG A 62 5.60 0.51 -1.82
C ARG A 62 5.44 0.81 -0.33
N ASP A 63 4.23 0.69 0.18
CA ASP A 63 3.93 0.95 1.59
C ASP A 63 4.68 -0.06 2.49
N ILE A 64 4.68 -1.35 2.13
CA ILE A 64 5.37 -2.41 2.87
C ILE A 64 6.90 -2.18 2.91
N ARG A 65 7.51 -1.69 1.83
CA ARG A 65 8.95 -1.36 1.81
C ARG A 65 9.32 -0.20 2.74
N SER A 66 8.37 0.66 3.08
CA SER A 66 8.56 1.75 4.03
C SER A 66 8.26 1.35 5.47
N ALA A 67 7.98 0.09 5.74
CA ALA A 67 7.71 -0.40 7.09
C ALA A 67 8.92 -0.20 8.00
N LEU A 68 8.66 0.12 9.27
CA LEU A 68 9.65 0.09 10.32
C LEU A 68 10.25 -1.33 10.40
N PRO A 69 11.56 -1.51 10.46
CA PRO A 69 12.17 -2.81 10.61
C PRO A 69 11.50 -3.64 11.71
N ASN A 70 11.26 -4.93 11.44
CA ASN A 70 10.63 -5.88 12.37
C ASN A 70 9.21 -5.48 12.85
N SER A 71 8.50 -4.61 12.14
CA SER A 71 7.13 -4.23 12.49
C SER A 71 6.05 -4.95 11.69
N ILE A 72 6.43 -5.68 10.64
CA ILE A 72 5.45 -6.39 9.82
C ILE A 72 4.94 -7.60 10.58
N ARG A 73 3.61 -7.73 10.63
CA ARG A 73 2.93 -8.89 11.17
C ARG A 73 1.75 -9.30 10.28
N ASN A 74 1.46 -10.60 10.29
CA ASN A 74 0.44 -11.20 9.44
C ASN A 74 -0.47 -12.07 10.30
N PRO A 75 -1.42 -11.44 11.02
CA PRO A 75 -2.29 -12.15 11.97
C PRO A 75 -3.19 -13.18 11.31
N THR A 76 -3.59 -12.94 10.06
CA THR A 76 -4.36 -13.86 9.23
C THR A 76 -3.87 -13.79 7.79
N SER A 77 -4.15 -14.81 6.98
CA SER A 77 -3.81 -14.79 5.56
C SER A 77 -4.52 -13.67 4.76
N GLN A 78 -5.55 -13.06 5.33
CA GLN A 78 -6.30 -11.96 4.71
C GLN A 78 -5.93 -10.58 5.26
N CYS A 79 -4.96 -10.52 6.18
CA CYS A 79 -4.49 -9.26 6.74
C CYS A 79 -2.98 -9.24 6.90
N ILE A 80 -2.38 -8.15 6.44
CA ILE A 80 -0.99 -7.78 6.73
C ILE A 80 -0.97 -6.38 7.34
N GLU A 81 -0.15 -6.20 8.37
CA GLU A 81 -0.09 -4.99 9.17
C GLU A 81 1.37 -4.59 9.42
N PHE A 82 1.64 -3.29 9.48
CA PHE A 82 2.97 -2.75 9.74
C PHE A 82 2.90 -1.31 10.26
N ILE A 83 4.00 -0.85 10.84
CA ILE A 83 4.20 0.55 11.24
C ILE A 83 4.94 1.25 10.09
N PRO A 84 4.34 2.25 9.41
CA PRO A 84 4.99 2.95 8.31
C PRO A 84 6.05 3.91 8.83
N THR A 85 7.11 4.14 8.05
CA THR A 85 8.08 5.21 8.28
C THR A 85 8.03 6.22 7.15
N LYS A 86 8.25 7.50 7.46
CA LYS A 86 8.31 8.55 6.44
C LYS A 86 9.74 9.04 6.15
N THR A 87 10.63 8.88 7.11
CA THR A 87 12.05 9.19 7.01
C THR A 87 12.84 8.51 8.13
N GLY A 88 14.14 8.62 8.10
CA GLY A 88 15.05 8.14 9.10
C GLY A 88 16.45 8.65 8.86
N GLY A 89 17.36 8.34 9.77
CA GLY A 89 18.75 8.78 9.67
C GLY A 89 19.61 8.17 10.75
N ARG A 90 20.68 8.88 11.07
CA ARG A 90 21.59 8.51 12.17
C ARG A 90 21.57 9.57 13.24
N TYR A 91 21.41 9.12 14.48
CA TYR A 91 21.56 9.98 15.65
C TYR A 91 23.02 10.09 16.07
N ARG A 92 23.36 11.16 16.78
CA ARG A 92 24.68 11.35 17.38
C ARG A 92 24.85 10.41 18.56
N ALA A 93 25.87 9.55 18.51
CA ALA A 93 26.20 8.60 19.58
C ALA A 93 27.38 9.06 20.41
N GLU A 94 28.17 10.04 19.95
CA GLU A 94 29.33 10.59 20.62
C GLU A 94 29.43 12.09 20.38
N THR A 95 29.98 12.83 21.34
CA THR A 95 30.33 14.25 21.16
C THR A 95 31.41 14.41 20.10
N ASP A 96 31.51 15.59 19.53
CA ASP A 96 32.62 15.92 18.62
C ASP A 96 33.96 16.08 19.35
N SER A 97 35.04 16.31 18.60
CA SER A 97 36.38 16.48 19.15
C SER A 97 36.51 17.67 20.14
N SER A 98 35.55 18.57 20.14
CA SER A 98 35.47 19.73 21.04
C SER A 98 34.58 19.43 22.28
N GLY A 99 34.05 18.22 22.41
CA GLY A 99 33.12 17.85 23.45
C GLY A 99 31.70 18.39 23.27
N LEU A 100 31.35 18.86 22.06
CA LEU A 100 30.08 19.47 21.76
C LEU A 100 29.16 18.46 21.01
N GLY A 101 27.86 18.77 20.99
CA GLY A 101 26.82 17.98 20.33
C GLY A 101 25.96 17.21 21.33
N ASP A 102 24.66 17.16 21.04
CA ASP A 102 23.65 16.50 21.87
C ASP A 102 23.57 15.01 21.50
N VAL A 103 24.03 14.14 22.41
CA VAL A 103 24.14 12.69 22.21
C VAL A 103 22.88 12.02 22.74
N LEU A 104 22.30 11.10 21.99
CA LEU A 104 21.18 10.30 22.49
C LEU A 104 21.62 9.43 23.67
N ASP A 105 21.08 9.71 24.87
CA ASP A 105 21.40 8.99 26.09
C ASP A 105 20.51 7.75 26.30
N PHE A 106 21.14 6.60 26.54
CA PHE A 106 20.47 5.33 26.83
C PHE A 106 20.52 4.98 28.30
N SER A 107 21.27 5.75 29.11
CA SER A 107 21.40 5.51 30.57
C SER A 107 20.26 6.11 31.37
N THR A 108 19.78 7.28 30.96
CA THR A 108 18.68 8.02 31.59
C THR A 108 17.57 8.37 30.55
N ALA A 109 16.50 9.00 31.01
CA ALA A 109 15.47 9.51 30.12
C ALA A 109 16.00 10.76 29.41
N ASP A 110 16.05 10.70 28.09
CA ASP A 110 16.50 11.79 27.24
C ASP A 110 15.32 12.61 26.68
N THR A 111 15.55 13.90 26.41
CA THR A 111 14.54 14.83 25.90
C THR A 111 14.90 15.44 24.57
N SER A 112 16.17 15.31 24.13
CA SER A 112 16.64 15.82 22.83
C SER A 112 17.90 15.08 22.39
N PHE A 113 18.18 15.11 21.11
CA PHE A 113 19.40 14.59 20.54
C PHE A 113 19.67 15.16 19.15
N ASP A 114 20.93 15.20 18.75
CA ASP A 114 21.35 15.58 17.42
C ASP A 114 21.25 14.43 16.43
N VAL A 115 20.90 14.77 15.19
CA VAL A 115 20.90 13.85 14.05
C VAL A 115 21.75 14.41 12.93
N PHE A 116 22.44 13.55 12.20
CA PHE A 116 23.25 13.97 11.07
C PHE A 116 22.38 14.27 9.84
N GLY A 117 22.59 15.43 9.25
CA GLY A 117 21.87 15.91 8.08
C GLY A 117 20.89 17.05 8.38
N ASN A 118 20.45 17.72 7.33
CA ASN A 118 19.50 18.82 7.42
C ASN A 118 18.06 18.30 7.24
N LEU A 119 17.34 18.12 8.35
CA LEU A 119 15.95 17.68 8.32
C LEU A 119 14.99 18.68 7.65
N GLY A 120 15.38 19.99 7.62
CA GLY A 120 14.60 21.02 6.94
C GLY A 120 14.70 20.98 5.41
N ALA A 121 15.71 20.31 4.87
CA ALA A 121 15.90 20.14 3.43
C ALA A 121 15.14 18.92 2.85
N LEU A 122 14.49 18.12 3.70
CA LEU A 122 13.70 16.98 3.26
C LEU A 122 12.43 17.42 2.49
N PRO A 123 11.97 16.62 1.51
CA PRO A 123 10.67 16.84 0.88
C PRO A 123 9.55 16.97 1.94
N THR A 124 8.53 17.78 1.67
CA THR A 124 7.44 18.05 2.62
C THR A 124 6.81 16.79 3.22
N ALA A 125 6.63 15.74 2.42
CA ALA A 125 6.08 14.45 2.88
C ALA A 125 7.00 13.68 3.85
N GLN A 126 8.29 14.02 3.89
CA GLN A 126 9.30 13.38 4.74
C GLN A 126 9.72 14.25 5.92
N GLN A 127 9.29 15.51 5.97
CA GLN A 127 9.64 16.43 7.07
C GLN A 127 9.13 15.90 8.40
N VAL A 128 9.98 15.98 9.41
CA VAL A 128 9.65 15.59 10.78
C VAL A 128 8.85 16.71 11.44
N ALA A 129 7.74 16.37 12.07
CA ALA A 129 6.83 17.32 12.70
C ALA A 129 6.51 16.90 14.14
N ALA A 130 6.07 17.86 14.94
CA ALA A 130 5.58 17.58 16.29
C ALA A 130 4.41 16.57 16.24
N GLY A 131 4.44 15.60 17.15
CA GLY A 131 3.48 14.51 17.20
C GLY A 131 3.90 13.25 16.43
N ASP A 132 4.87 13.32 15.51
CA ASP A 132 5.51 12.12 14.95
C ASP A 132 6.19 11.30 16.04
N LEU A 133 6.49 10.04 15.78
CA LEU A 133 7.24 9.22 16.72
C LEU A 133 8.64 8.93 16.20
N VAL A 134 9.64 9.13 17.05
CA VAL A 134 10.98 8.58 16.84
C VAL A 134 10.97 7.13 17.32
N ALA A 135 11.41 6.21 16.48
CA ALA A 135 11.63 4.81 16.82
C ALA A 135 13.13 4.48 16.77
N ILE A 136 13.66 3.87 17.82
CA ILE A 136 15.05 3.44 17.94
C ILE A 136 15.09 1.92 18.08
N TYR A 137 15.85 1.26 17.21
CA TYR A 137 16.21 -0.15 17.29
C TYR A 137 15.01 -1.08 17.55
N ASN A 138 14.02 -1.07 16.64
CA ASN A 138 12.85 -1.94 16.73
C ASN A 138 13.21 -3.40 16.41
N LEU A 139 12.97 -4.29 17.38
CA LEU A 139 13.22 -5.72 17.26
C LEU A 139 11.93 -6.54 17.11
N GLY A 140 10.75 -5.94 17.35
CA GLY A 140 9.46 -6.63 17.32
C GLY A 140 9.29 -7.64 18.47
N MET A 141 10.04 -7.48 19.56
CA MET A 141 10.02 -8.37 20.72
C MET A 141 9.88 -7.57 22.01
N THR A 142 9.39 -8.21 23.05
CA THR A 142 9.16 -7.60 24.37
C THR A 142 10.38 -6.79 24.84
N GLY A 143 10.15 -5.55 25.21
CA GLY A 143 11.17 -4.60 25.64
C GLY A 143 11.83 -3.81 24.48
N SER A 144 11.56 -4.14 23.23
CA SER A 144 11.99 -3.38 22.04
C SER A 144 11.00 -3.53 20.89
N ASP A 145 9.72 -3.32 21.20
CA ASP A 145 8.61 -3.40 20.25
C ASP A 145 7.88 -2.07 20.16
N ALA A 146 7.84 -1.49 18.95
CA ALA A 146 7.16 -0.24 18.70
C ALA A 146 5.63 -0.36 18.86
N TYR A 147 5.03 -1.54 18.70
CA TYR A 147 3.62 -1.76 19.00
C TYR A 147 3.30 -1.64 20.50
N ASN A 148 4.25 -1.96 21.35
CA ASN A 148 4.15 -1.79 22.81
C ASN A 148 4.62 -0.41 23.28
N LEU A 149 5.07 0.46 22.38
CA LEU A 149 5.67 1.76 22.67
C LEU A 149 6.95 1.66 23.51
N ASP A 150 7.64 0.52 23.47
CA ASP A 150 8.85 0.28 24.28
C ASP A 150 9.99 1.20 23.84
N ASN A 151 10.20 1.33 22.53
CA ASN A 151 11.35 1.95 21.89
C ASN A 151 10.96 3.16 21.00
N VAL A 152 9.84 3.83 21.32
CA VAL A 152 9.38 5.01 20.61
C VAL A 152 9.14 6.19 21.55
N SER A 153 9.29 7.41 21.05
CA SER A 153 8.94 8.65 21.75
C SER A 153 8.37 9.68 20.79
N ALA A 154 7.42 10.49 21.27
CA ALA A 154 6.82 11.54 20.47
C ALA A 154 7.76 12.73 20.28
N VAL A 155 7.89 13.20 19.04
CA VAL A 155 8.59 14.43 18.70
C VAL A 155 7.80 15.62 19.24
N THR A 156 8.48 16.50 19.95
CA THR A 156 7.91 17.77 20.45
C THR A 156 8.29 18.95 19.55
N SER A 157 9.52 18.97 19.05
CA SER A 157 9.99 19.96 18.10
C SER A 157 11.20 19.47 17.29
N VAL A 158 11.49 20.16 16.19
CA VAL A 158 12.69 19.94 15.38
C VAL A 158 13.36 21.26 15.08
N THR A 159 14.66 21.34 15.32
CA THR A 159 15.50 22.45 14.91
C THR A 159 16.35 21.99 13.73
N ALA A 160 16.01 22.49 12.54
CA ALA A 160 16.76 22.17 11.33
C ALA A 160 18.13 22.88 11.36
N GLY A 161 19.17 22.18 10.96
CA GLY A 161 20.53 22.71 10.88
C GLY A 161 21.40 21.90 9.91
N SER A 162 22.60 22.41 9.65
CA SER A 162 23.59 21.75 8.80
C SER A 162 24.98 21.91 9.45
N PRO A 163 25.76 20.86 9.62
CA PRO A 163 25.59 19.48 9.15
C PRO A 163 24.67 18.62 10.05
N THR A 164 24.16 19.15 11.15
CA THR A 164 23.30 18.44 12.12
C THR A 164 22.01 19.21 12.37
N SER A 165 20.92 18.46 12.58
CA SER A 165 19.64 18.96 13.08
C SER A 165 19.43 18.41 14.50
N SER A 166 18.58 19.06 15.32
CA SER A 166 18.22 18.55 16.63
C SER A 166 16.74 18.14 16.67
N ILE A 167 16.43 17.02 17.28
CA ILE A 167 15.08 16.53 17.53
C ILE A 167 14.82 16.55 19.03
N SER A 168 13.80 17.30 19.46
CA SER A 168 13.28 17.23 20.83
C SER A 168 12.15 16.22 20.91
N ILE A 169 12.11 15.44 21.98
CA ILE A 169 11.14 14.37 22.21
C ILE A 169 10.52 14.45 23.60
N VAL A 170 9.41 13.76 23.79
CA VAL A 170 8.92 13.47 25.14
C VAL A 170 9.96 12.62 25.85
N ALA A 171 10.29 12.96 27.11
CA ALA A 171 11.33 12.28 27.89
C ALA A 171 11.19 10.75 27.80
N LYS A 172 12.23 10.08 27.31
CA LYS A 172 12.23 8.63 27.09
C LYS A 172 13.61 8.05 27.34
N LYS A 173 13.66 7.00 28.14
CA LYS A 173 14.81 6.10 28.19
C LYS A 173 14.59 5.01 27.16
N PHE A 174 15.35 5.04 26.06
CA PHE A 174 15.29 3.98 25.05
C PHE A 174 15.98 2.71 25.60
N PRO A 175 15.36 1.52 25.37
CA PRO A 175 15.85 0.28 25.97
C PRO A 175 17.20 -0.17 25.39
N LEU A 176 17.43 0.03 24.10
CA LEU A 176 18.59 -0.46 23.38
C LEU A 176 19.07 0.55 22.34
N ALA A 177 20.39 0.66 22.20
CA ALA A 177 21.02 1.45 21.16
C ALA A 177 21.05 0.67 19.84
N SER A 178 20.85 1.37 18.72
CA SER A 178 21.06 0.79 17.39
C SER A 178 22.55 0.63 17.12
N GLY A 179 22.97 -0.56 16.67
CA GLY A 179 24.38 -0.80 16.31
C GLY A 179 24.90 0.03 15.14
N SER A 180 24.01 0.68 14.38
CA SER A 180 24.33 1.61 13.31
C SER A 180 23.89 3.05 13.62
N ASN A 181 23.52 3.35 14.85
CA ASN A 181 23.02 4.63 15.35
C ASN A 181 21.82 5.15 14.54
N ARG A 182 20.92 4.26 14.12
CA ARG A 182 19.77 4.60 13.27
C ARG A 182 18.55 4.97 14.10
N PHE A 183 17.79 5.91 13.56
CA PHE A 183 16.44 6.23 14.01
C PHE A 183 15.49 6.21 12.82
N HIS A 184 14.23 5.99 13.10
CA HIS A 184 13.14 6.05 12.12
C HIS A 184 12.05 6.99 12.62
N ILE A 185 11.38 7.68 11.70
CA ILE A 185 10.24 8.56 12.02
C ILE A 185 8.96 7.91 11.52
N VAL A 186 8.07 7.64 12.46
CA VAL A 186 6.71 7.15 12.21
C VAL A 186 5.76 8.35 12.15
N PRO A 187 5.01 8.53 11.05
CA PRO A 187 4.11 9.67 10.93
C PRO A 187 2.95 9.59 11.93
N ASN A 188 2.62 10.67 12.58
CA ASN A 188 1.48 10.73 13.51
C ASN A 188 0.13 10.48 12.82
N SER A 189 0.03 10.81 11.54
CA SER A 189 -1.18 10.60 10.73
C SER A 189 -1.44 9.14 10.36
N GLU A 190 -0.42 8.29 10.39
CA GLU A 190 -0.52 6.89 9.96
C GLU A 190 0.33 5.99 10.89
N LYS A 191 -0.03 5.92 12.17
CA LYS A 191 0.75 5.19 13.19
C LYS A 191 0.87 3.70 12.90
N VAL A 192 -0.22 3.11 12.41
CA VAL A 192 -0.28 1.70 11.97
C VAL A 192 -1.08 1.64 10.70
N VAL A 193 -0.63 0.83 9.76
CA VAL A 193 -1.31 0.59 8.49
C VAL A 193 -1.56 -0.91 8.34
N SER A 194 -2.75 -1.28 7.91
CA SER A 194 -3.05 -2.65 7.51
C SER A 194 -3.77 -2.71 6.17
N TYR A 195 -3.51 -3.79 5.46
CA TYR A 195 -4.27 -4.21 4.29
C TYR A 195 -5.13 -5.39 4.65
N VAL A 196 -6.45 -5.27 4.46
CA VAL A 196 -7.43 -6.29 4.88
C VAL A 196 -8.34 -6.61 3.71
N CYS A 197 -8.46 -7.91 3.40
CA CYS A 197 -9.42 -8.41 2.45
C CYS A 197 -10.71 -8.79 3.19
N SER A 198 -11.84 -8.18 2.80
CA SER A 198 -13.15 -8.44 3.40
C SER A 198 -14.26 -8.18 2.40
N GLY A 199 -15.25 -9.09 2.34
CA GLY A 199 -16.45 -8.91 1.52
C GLY A 199 -16.18 -8.67 0.03
N GLY A 200 -15.19 -9.33 -0.56
CA GLY A 200 -14.83 -9.16 -1.97
C GLY A 200 -14.06 -7.87 -2.28
N ASN A 201 -13.53 -7.21 -1.28
CA ASN A 201 -12.79 -5.97 -1.39
C ASN A 201 -11.46 -6.03 -0.64
N LEU A 202 -10.50 -5.23 -1.11
CA LEU A 202 -9.24 -4.97 -0.42
C LEU A 202 -9.28 -3.54 0.13
N TYR A 203 -9.08 -3.41 1.43
CA TYR A 203 -9.09 -2.14 2.15
C TYR A 203 -7.70 -1.80 2.68
N ARG A 204 -7.44 -0.50 2.83
CA ARG A 204 -6.28 0.05 3.53
C ARG A 204 -6.75 0.78 4.78
N ASN A 205 -6.58 0.16 5.95
CA ASN A 205 -6.77 0.84 7.22
C ASN A 205 -5.52 1.62 7.61
N ALA A 206 -5.69 2.75 8.28
CA ALA A 206 -4.58 3.53 8.83
C ALA A 206 -5.02 4.22 10.13
N ASN A 207 -4.04 4.52 10.98
CA ASN A 207 -4.20 5.34 12.19
C ASN A 207 -5.22 4.81 13.21
N TYR A 208 -5.35 3.49 13.35
CA TYR A 208 -6.25 2.86 14.32
C TYR A 208 -5.60 2.54 15.67
N GLY A 209 -4.34 2.99 15.88
CA GLY A 209 -3.58 2.79 17.10
C GLY A 209 -2.84 1.45 17.17
N TYR A 210 -2.03 1.27 18.22
CA TYR A 210 -1.14 0.12 18.36
C TYR A 210 -1.79 -1.08 19.04
N GLY A 211 -2.87 -0.87 19.79
CA GLY A 211 -3.51 -1.92 20.59
C GLY A 211 -4.44 -2.85 19.82
N SER A 212 -4.85 -2.50 18.61
CA SER A 212 -5.72 -3.32 17.75
C SER A 212 -4.89 -3.92 16.62
N SER A 213 -5.15 -5.18 16.31
CA SER A 213 -4.54 -5.84 15.17
C SER A 213 -5.59 -6.05 14.09
N CYS A 214 -5.30 -5.58 12.88
CA CYS A 214 -6.13 -5.81 11.71
C CYS A 214 -7.63 -5.53 11.95
N PRO A 215 -8.02 -4.29 12.26
CA PRO A 215 -9.42 -3.97 12.52
C PRO A 215 -10.30 -4.29 11.31
N THR A 216 -11.50 -4.78 11.57
CA THR A 216 -12.46 -5.08 10.49
C THR A 216 -12.81 -3.80 9.73
N PRO A 217 -12.64 -3.78 8.39
CA PRO A 217 -12.99 -2.62 7.59
C PRO A 217 -14.48 -2.32 7.64
N THR A 218 -14.81 -1.03 7.71
CA THR A 218 -16.20 -0.57 7.61
C THR A 218 -16.43 0.06 6.24
N ALA A 219 -17.38 -0.47 5.49
CA ALA A 219 -17.73 0.06 4.18
C ALA A 219 -18.14 1.56 4.28
N GLY A 220 -17.62 2.36 3.36
CA GLY A 220 -17.88 3.81 3.32
C GLY A 220 -16.99 4.66 4.23
N THR A 221 -16.34 4.09 5.24
CA THR A 221 -15.40 4.82 6.12
C THR A 221 -13.96 4.37 5.95
N THR A 222 -13.73 3.07 5.76
CA THR A 222 -12.38 2.55 5.49
C THR A 222 -12.05 2.74 4.00
N PRO A 223 -10.91 3.34 3.65
CA PRO A 223 -10.50 3.52 2.27
C PRO A 223 -10.44 2.20 1.50
N LEU A 224 -11.22 2.12 0.42
CA LEU A 224 -11.21 1.01 -0.51
C LEU A 224 -9.99 1.13 -1.44
N LEU A 225 -9.17 0.10 -1.49
CA LEU A 225 -8.04 0.03 -2.42
C LEU A 225 -8.41 -0.65 -3.74
N ALA A 226 -9.13 -1.76 -3.66
CA ALA A 226 -9.59 -2.49 -4.82
C ALA A 226 -10.87 -3.27 -4.52
N SER A 227 -11.75 -3.40 -5.52
CA SER A 227 -12.95 -4.24 -5.52
C SER A 227 -12.71 -5.51 -6.34
N ASN A 228 -13.73 -6.39 -6.40
CA ASN A 228 -13.67 -7.64 -7.17
C ASN A 228 -12.57 -8.62 -6.73
N VAL A 229 -12.19 -8.60 -5.46
CA VAL A 229 -11.21 -9.53 -4.88
C VAL A 229 -11.87 -10.87 -4.60
N ALA A 230 -11.55 -11.88 -5.40
CA ALA A 230 -12.07 -13.23 -5.23
C ALA A 230 -11.28 -14.01 -4.15
N THR A 231 -9.94 -13.89 -4.18
CA THR A 231 -9.07 -14.50 -3.17
C THR A 231 -7.94 -13.56 -2.79
N CYS A 232 -7.51 -13.71 -1.54
CA CYS A 232 -6.45 -12.90 -0.96
C CYS A 232 -5.65 -13.81 -0.01
N ASN A 233 -4.34 -13.85 -0.22
CA ASN A 233 -3.44 -14.59 0.65
C ASN A 233 -2.15 -13.81 0.82
N PHE A 234 -1.92 -13.32 2.03
CA PHE A 234 -0.69 -12.66 2.45
C PHE A 234 0.11 -13.60 3.31
N ILE A 235 1.40 -13.68 3.05
CA ILE A 235 2.34 -14.47 3.84
C ILE A 235 3.53 -13.58 4.17
N TYR A 236 3.84 -13.46 5.44
CA TYR A 236 5.06 -12.85 5.91
C TYR A 236 6.01 -13.93 6.40
N ASN A 237 7.15 -14.04 5.74
CA ASN A 237 8.21 -14.98 6.10
C ASN A 237 9.42 -14.18 6.61
N GLY A 238 9.39 -13.90 7.90
CA GLY A 238 10.45 -13.23 8.63
C GLY A 238 10.54 -13.80 10.03
N SER A 239 11.73 -14.18 10.47
CA SER A 239 11.99 -14.39 11.89
C SER A 239 12.45 -13.08 12.52
N ASP A 240 12.20 -12.89 13.80
CA ASP A 240 12.44 -11.66 14.57
C ASP A 240 13.87 -11.10 14.48
N LEU A 241 14.82 -11.87 13.96
CA LEU A 241 16.23 -11.46 13.85
C LEU A 241 16.81 -11.57 12.45
N GLN A 242 16.01 -11.82 11.43
CA GLN A 242 16.52 -11.87 10.04
C GLN A 242 16.64 -10.46 9.47
N ARG A 243 17.82 -10.15 8.89
CA ARG A 243 18.09 -8.86 8.24
C ARG A 243 17.18 -8.58 7.05
N ASN A 244 16.74 -9.62 6.37
CA ASN A 244 15.84 -9.54 5.22
C ASN A 244 14.66 -10.46 5.47
N ALA A 245 13.47 -9.93 5.23
CA ALA A 245 12.24 -10.69 5.25
C ALA A 245 11.52 -10.60 3.90
N LEU A 246 10.63 -11.54 3.66
CA LEU A 246 9.87 -11.63 2.44
C LEU A 246 8.38 -11.56 2.76
N VAL A 247 7.67 -10.64 2.11
CA VAL A 247 6.22 -10.60 2.08
C VAL A 247 5.75 -11.10 0.73
N GLN A 248 4.88 -12.09 0.74
CA GLN A 248 4.23 -12.62 -0.46
C GLN A 248 2.78 -12.13 -0.50
N LEU A 249 2.42 -11.53 -1.62
CA LEU A 249 1.10 -11.00 -1.90
C LEU A 249 0.50 -11.82 -3.04
N ALA A 250 -0.49 -12.67 -2.75
CA ALA A 250 -1.22 -13.42 -3.74
C ALA A 250 -2.69 -12.95 -3.76
N LEU A 251 -3.11 -12.33 -4.85
CA LEU A 251 -4.43 -11.75 -5.04
C LEU A 251 -5.05 -12.27 -6.32
N THR A 252 -6.32 -12.70 -6.24
CA THR A 252 -7.11 -13.00 -7.44
C THR A 252 -8.30 -12.06 -7.49
N PHE A 253 -8.47 -11.43 -8.63
CA PHE A 253 -9.60 -10.54 -8.93
C PHE A 253 -10.51 -11.25 -9.92
N SER A 254 -11.84 -11.14 -9.74
CA SER A 254 -12.80 -11.77 -10.64
C SER A 254 -14.02 -10.89 -10.86
N ASN A 255 -14.45 -10.78 -12.12
CA ASN A 255 -15.65 -10.05 -12.52
C ASN A 255 -16.30 -10.70 -13.75
N ALA A 256 -17.60 -11.03 -13.65
CA ALA A 256 -18.42 -11.53 -14.76
C ALA A 256 -17.80 -12.73 -15.51
N GLY A 257 -17.21 -13.68 -14.78
CA GLY A 257 -16.60 -14.89 -15.36
C GLY A 257 -15.12 -14.76 -15.73
N GLU A 258 -14.58 -13.55 -15.82
CA GLU A 258 -13.16 -13.30 -16.04
C GLU A 258 -12.41 -13.24 -14.70
N SER A 259 -11.18 -13.75 -14.66
CA SER A 259 -10.32 -13.71 -13.49
C SER A 259 -8.86 -13.39 -13.83
N VAL A 260 -8.21 -12.65 -12.94
CA VAL A 260 -6.79 -12.30 -13.03
C VAL A 260 -6.14 -12.57 -11.68
N SER A 261 -5.08 -13.36 -11.65
CA SER A 261 -4.29 -13.62 -10.45
C SER A 261 -2.94 -12.93 -10.56
N LEU A 262 -2.57 -12.21 -9.49
CA LEU A 262 -1.25 -11.60 -9.35
C LEU A 262 -0.55 -12.15 -8.13
N TYR A 263 0.72 -12.42 -8.31
CA TYR A 263 1.65 -12.81 -7.25
C TYR A 263 2.81 -11.82 -7.24
N GLN A 264 3.10 -11.25 -6.09
CA GLN A 264 4.23 -10.34 -5.92
C GLN A 264 4.97 -10.64 -4.62
N GLU A 265 6.29 -10.63 -4.71
CA GLU A 265 7.19 -10.69 -3.56
C GLU A 265 7.74 -9.31 -3.24
N VAL A 266 7.72 -8.96 -1.97
CA VAL A 266 8.24 -7.71 -1.45
C VAL A 266 9.34 -8.02 -0.45
N HIS A 267 10.58 -7.69 -0.82
CA HIS A 267 11.70 -7.76 0.11
C HIS A 267 11.63 -6.58 1.08
N VAL A 268 11.77 -6.86 2.36
CA VAL A 268 11.75 -5.90 3.45
C VAL A 268 13.09 -5.94 4.18
N ASN A 269 13.63 -4.76 4.48
CA ASN A 269 14.84 -4.65 5.28
C ASN A 269 14.46 -4.61 6.77
N ASN A 270 14.86 -5.62 7.52
CA ASN A 270 14.66 -5.73 8.97
C ASN A 270 15.91 -5.35 9.78
N SER A 271 16.86 -4.62 9.19
CA SER A 271 18.01 -4.10 9.93
C SER A 271 17.59 -2.86 10.74
N PRO A 272 17.42 -2.96 12.07
CA PRO A 272 16.96 -1.88 12.93
C PRO A 272 18.03 -0.82 13.19
#